data_661caebd9b31b3500943738ae7ccd245
#
_entry.id   661caebd9b31b3500943738ae7ccd245
#
_cell.length_a   1.000
_cell.length_b   1.000
_cell.length_c   1.000
_cell.angle_alpha   90.00
_cell.angle_beta   90.00
_cell.angle_gamma   90.00
#
_symmetry.space_group_name_H-M   'P 1'
#
loop_
_entity.id
_entity.type
_entity.pdbx_description
1 polymer ?
#
loop_
_entity_poly.entity_id
_entity_poly.type
_entity_poly.pdbx_seq_one_letter_code
_entity_poly.pdbx_strand_id
1 'polypeptide(L)'
;MEKNQEFIVTIEDMNEDGAGVGKVDGYIWFVKDAVIGDVVRAKAMKMKKSYGFARLMQVLEPSASRVVPSCPVARQCGGCQLQAMSYEEQLKFKERKVMNNLIRIGKFDEDEIHMLPIMGMEQPWRYRNKAQFPFGKDKDGNVIAGFYAGRTHAIVEAEDCLLGVEENREILDIVKRFMKEMKIEPYDELSHKGLVRHVLIRKGFKTDEIMVCLVINGNKLPGKERLVEMLTGGDGVKGMTSISYSVNQEKTNVIMGKEIVNLYGPGYITDYIGNVKYQISPLSFYQVNPVQTELLYGTALEYAGLTGNEIVWDLYCGIGTISLFLAQKAKKVYGVEIVPQAIEDARRNAEINGIHNAEFFAGKAEEVLPEQFEKNHVHADVIVVDPPRKGCDAVCLDTILKMRPERVVYVSCDSATLARDLRYLADGGYVVERGRCCDMFPGTVHVETAVLLVRNG
;
A
#
# COMPACT_ATOMS: atom_id res chain seq x y z
N MET A 1 -10.65 -0.05 38.07
CA MET A 1 -10.78 1.11 37.17
C MET A 1 -12.11 1.02 36.44
N GLU A 2 -12.81 2.14 36.20
CA GLU A 2 -14.13 2.17 35.57
C GLU A 2 -14.08 2.89 34.21
N LYS A 3 -15.11 2.66 33.37
CA LYS A 3 -15.27 3.37 32.09
C LYS A 3 -15.36 4.89 32.34
N ASN A 4 -14.70 5.69 31.53
CA ASN A 4 -14.57 7.14 31.60
C ASN A 4 -13.69 7.67 32.75
N GLN A 5 -13.12 6.82 33.58
CA GLN A 5 -12.13 7.21 34.57
C GLN A 5 -10.83 7.64 33.90
N GLU A 6 -10.20 8.73 34.41
CA GLU A 6 -8.88 9.16 33.99
C GLU A 6 -7.80 8.54 34.89
N PHE A 7 -6.65 8.25 34.28
CA PHE A 7 -5.49 7.69 34.95
C PHE A 7 -4.20 8.14 34.27
N ILE A 8 -3.09 7.98 34.97
CA ILE A 8 -1.75 8.26 34.45
C ILE A 8 -1.11 6.92 34.09
N VAL A 9 -0.43 6.89 32.94
CA VAL A 9 0.28 5.71 32.47
C VAL A 9 1.53 6.11 31.70
N THR A 10 2.63 5.39 31.95
CA THR A 10 3.84 5.45 31.13
C THR A 10 3.69 4.48 29.95
N ILE A 11 4.06 4.94 28.77
CA ILE A 11 4.01 4.14 27.54
C ILE A 11 5.34 3.40 27.39
N GLU A 12 5.29 2.10 27.56
CA GLU A 12 6.46 1.21 27.56
C GLU A 12 6.72 0.59 26.19
N ASP A 13 5.68 0.42 25.36
CA ASP A 13 5.75 -0.25 24.07
C ASP A 13 4.68 0.32 23.11
N MET A 14 4.61 -0.22 21.91
CA MET A 14 3.61 0.10 20.89
C MET A 14 3.10 -1.17 20.21
N ASN A 15 1.79 -1.26 20.02
CA ASN A 15 1.19 -2.39 19.31
C ASN A 15 1.32 -2.22 17.78
N GLU A 16 0.93 -3.27 17.04
CA GLU A 16 0.99 -3.28 15.57
C GLU A 16 0.12 -2.21 14.89
N ASP A 17 -0.92 -1.73 15.59
CA ASP A 17 -1.81 -0.65 15.11
C ASP A 17 -1.26 0.76 15.38
N GLY A 18 -0.10 0.88 16.03
CA GLY A 18 0.50 2.17 16.40
C GLY A 18 -0.10 2.81 17.67
N ALA A 19 -0.81 2.05 18.49
CA ALA A 19 -1.24 2.53 19.81
C ALA A 19 -0.16 2.26 20.85
N GLY A 20 0.16 3.26 21.67
CA GLY A 20 1.07 3.10 22.79
C GLY A 20 0.52 2.09 23.81
N VAL A 21 1.39 1.29 24.37
CA VAL A 21 1.09 0.24 25.34
C VAL A 21 1.70 0.61 26.68
N GLY A 22 0.89 0.64 27.72
CA GLY A 22 1.36 0.83 29.10
C GLY A 22 0.57 -0.01 30.08
N LYS A 23 1.04 -0.14 31.31
CA LYS A 23 0.41 -0.92 32.37
C LYS A 23 0.08 -0.05 33.57
N VAL A 24 -1.09 -0.31 34.17
CA VAL A 24 -1.49 0.25 35.47
C VAL A 24 -2.02 -0.90 36.31
N ASP A 25 -1.40 -1.15 37.45
CA ASP A 25 -1.71 -2.27 38.36
C ASP A 25 -1.77 -3.64 37.65
N GLY A 26 -0.83 -3.85 36.70
CA GLY A 26 -0.74 -5.09 35.90
C GLY A 26 -1.75 -5.18 34.76
N TYR A 27 -2.68 -4.25 34.62
CA TYR A 27 -3.65 -4.20 33.54
C TYR A 27 -3.14 -3.40 32.33
N ILE A 28 -3.23 -3.97 31.13
CA ILE A 28 -2.67 -3.41 29.89
C ILE A 28 -3.64 -2.39 29.30
N TRP A 29 -3.09 -1.23 28.93
CA TRP A 29 -3.82 -0.16 28.24
C TRP A 29 -3.22 0.14 26.88
N PHE A 30 -4.08 0.21 25.86
CA PHE A 30 -3.75 0.70 24.53
C PHE A 30 -4.21 2.15 24.40
N VAL A 31 -3.27 3.07 24.22
CA VAL A 31 -3.52 4.51 24.16
C VAL A 31 -3.18 5.03 22.76
N LYS A 32 -4.21 5.39 21.98
CA LYS A 32 -3.99 5.95 20.64
C LYS A 32 -3.28 7.31 20.74
N ASP A 33 -2.39 7.60 19.77
CA ASP A 33 -1.60 8.84 19.64
C ASP A 33 -0.55 9.03 20.77
N ALA A 34 -0.28 8.03 21.57
CA ALA A 34 0.79 8.03 22.56
C ALA A 34 2.06 7.35 21.99
N VAL A 35 3.21 7.90 22.32
CA VAL A 35 4.53 7.49 21.84
C VAL A 35 5.28 6.75 22.95
N ILE A 36 6.11 5.78 22.60
CA ILE A 36 6.96 5.04 23.56
C ILE A 36 7.80 6.04 24.36
N GLY A 37 7.77 5.94 25.70
CA GLY A 37 8.46 6.83 26.62
C GLY A 37 7.63 8.03 27.10
N ASP A 38 6.42 8.27 26.56
CA ASP A 38 5.51 9.29 27.10
C ASP A 38 4.99 8.90 28.49
N VAL A 39 4.83 9.89 29.38
CA VAL A 39 3.93 9.79 30.53
C VAL A 39 2.65 10.56 30.19
N VAL A 40 1.50 9.88 30.19
CA VAL A 40 0.26 10.47 29.70
C VAL A 40 -0.87 10.34 30.70
N ARG A 41 -1.76 11.36 30.71
CA ARG A 41 -3.10 11.23 31.26
C ARG A 41 -4.01 10.67 30.19
N ALA A 42 -4.60 9.52 30.46
CA ALA A 42 -5.47 8.79 29.55
C ALA A 42 -6.85 8.57 30.18
N LYS A 43 -7.90 8.45 29.35
CA LYS A 43 -9.27 8.19 29.77
C LYS A 43 -9.72 6.82 29.28
N ALA A 44 -10.18 5.97 30.20
CA ALA A 44 -10.68 4.63 29.89
C ALA A 44 -11.92 4.69 28.98
N MET A 45 -11.84 4.12 27.77
CA MET A 45 -12.94 4.11 26.80
C MET A 45 -13.65 2.76 26.73
N LYS A 46 -12.89 1.67 26.69
CA LYS A 46 -13.40 0.31 26.59
C LYS A 46 -12.51 -0.63 27.40
N MET A 47 -13.11 -1.45 28.23
CA MET A 47 -12.41 -2.45 29.04
C MET A 47 -12.77 -3.86 28.58
N LYS A 48 -11.79 -4.74 28.61
CA LYS A 48 -11.86 -6.18 28.39
C LYS A 48 -11.36 -6.89 29.65
N LYS A 49 -11.36 -8.22 29.67
CA LYS A 49 -10.94 -9.00 30.85
C LYS A 49 -9.48 -8.73 31.24
N SER A 50 -8.56 -8.60 30.28
CA SER A 50 -7.11 -8.50 30.51
C SER A 50 -6.46 -7.23 29.96
N TYR A 51 -7.20 -6.40 29.21
CA TYR A 51 -6.70 -5.16 28.63
C TYR A 51 -7.81 -4.15 28.35
N GLY A 52 -7.44 -2.89 28.14
CA GLY A 52 -8.37 -1.81 27.79
C GLY A 52 -7.85 -0.88 26.71
N PHE A 53 -8.77 -0.08 26.17
CA PHE A 53 -8.47 1.00 25.24
C PHE A 53 -8.74 2.34 25.92
N ALA A 54 -7.80 3.26 25.81
CA ALA A 54 -7.91 4.57 26.39
C ALA A 54 -7.65 5.67 25.36
N ARG A 55 -8.25 6.83 25.63
CA ARG A 55 -8.04 8.06 24.85
C ARG A 55 -6.96 8.89 25.52
N LEU A 56 -5.98 9.34 24.75
CA LEU A 56 -4.99 10.31 25.17
C LEU A 56 -5.69 11.66 25.48
N MET A 57 -5.63 12.08 26.74
CA MET A 57 -6.17 13.37 27.19
C MET A 57 -5.09 14.44 27.19
N GLN A 58 -3.92 14.13 27.75
CA GLN A 58 -2.79 15.05 27.87
C GLN A 58 -1.48 14.26 27.94
N VAL A 59 -0.43 14.79 27.30
CA VAL A 59 0.95 14.34 27.51
C VAL A 59 1.48 15.14 28.69
N LEU A 60 1.87 14.47 29.76
CA LEU A 60 2.42 15.08 30.98
C LEU A 60 3.94 15.25 30.84
N GLU A 61 4.62 14.18 30.41
CA GLU A 61 6.04 14.18 30.12
C GLU A 61 6.23 13.58 28.72
N PRO A 62 6.65 14.39 27.74
CA PRO A 62 6.86 13.89 26.39
C PRO A 62 8.11 13.02 26.28
N SER A 63 8.01 11.95 25.51
CA SER A 63 9.17 11.16 25.07
C SER A 63 10.16 12.01 24.28
N ALA A 64 11.44 11.67 24.32
CA ALA A 64 12.47 12.29 23.48
C ALA A 64 12.20 12.12 21.97
N SER A 65 11.48 11.07 21.58
CA SER A 65 11.10 10.79 20.18
C SER A 65 9.73 11.38 19.81
N ARG A 66 9.03 12.05 20.71
CA ARG A 66 7.78 12.71 20.41
C ARG A 66 7.99 13.99 19.60
N VAL A 67 7.21 14.13 18.53
CA VAL A 67 7.17 15.34 17.69
C VAL A 67 5.73 15.86 17.57
N VAL A 68 5.60 17.14 17.21
CA VAL A 68 4.30 17.69 16.82
C VAL A 68 3.98 17.22 15.41
N PRO A 69 2.83 16.55 15.19
CA PRO A 69 2.43 16.13 13.84
C PRO A 69 2.34 17.33 12.88
N SER A 70 2.98 17.22 11.72
CA SER A 70 2.91 18.27 10.68
C SER A 70 1.52 18.38 10.05
N CYS A 71 0.77 17.29 10.00
CA CYS A 71 -0.60 17.29 9.47
C CYS A 71 -1.60 17.77 10.52
N PRO A 72 -2.38 18.85 10.25
CA PRO A 72 -3.31 19.43 11.23
C PRO A 72 -4.45 18.49 11.61
N VAL A 73 -4.78 17.52 10.75
CA VAL A 73 -5.85 16.53 10.97
C VAL A 73 -5.35 15.15 11.37
N ALA A 74 -4.06 15.00 11.71
CA ALA A 74 -3.43 13.70 12.00
C ALA A 74 -4.17 12.87 13.05
N ARG A 75 -4.71 13.50 14.11
CA ARG A 75 -5.47 12.79 15.17
C ARG A 75 -6.86 12.35 14.75
N GLN A 76 -7.46 12.99 13.75
CA GLN A 76 -8.82 12.74 13.28
C GLN A 76 -8.82 11.79 12.08
N CYS A 77 -7.91 12.00 11.13
CA CYS A 77 -7.75 11.19 9.93
C CYS A 77 -7.28 9.77 10.28
N GLY A 78 -7.84 8.78 9.60
CA GLY A 78 -7.44 7.36 9.76
C GLY A 78 -6.19 6.96 8.98
N GLY A 79 -5.61 7.86 8.17
CA GLY A 79 -4.55 7.52 7.22
C GLY A 79 -3.17 7.29 7.85
N CYS A 80 -2.81 8.06 8.88
CA CYS A 80 -1.50 8.00 9.53
C CYS A 80 -1.65 7.65 11.02
N GLN A 81 -0.77 6.79 11.53
CA GLN A 81 -0.77 6.35 12.92
C GLN A 81 0.45 6.84 13.70
N LEU A 82 1.56 7.17 13.02
CA LEU A 82 2.87 7.38 13.65
C LEU A 82 3.37 8.84 13.58
N GLN A 83 2.57 9.80 13.11
CA GLN A 83 3.03 11.18 12.92
C GLN A 83 3.44 11.92 14.22
N ALA A 84 3.04 11.43 15.38
CA ALA A 84 3.49 11.98 16.67
C ALA A 84 4.88 11.49 17.09
N MET A 85 5.51 10.60 16.31
CA MET A 85 6.82 9.99 16.54
C MET A 85 7.82 10.50 15.52
N SER A 86 9.06 10.76 15.95
CA SER A 86 10.16 11.11 15.03
C SER A 86 10.35 10.05 13.96
N TYR A 87 10.78 10.45 12.78
CA TYR A 87 10.91 9.52 11.67
C TYR A 87 11.91 8.39 11.94
N GLU A 88 12.99 8.71 12.63
CA GLU A 88 13.97 7.70 13.06
C GLU A 88 13.32 6.61 13.95
N GLU A 89 12.49 7.02 14.91
CA GLU A 89 11.82 6.05 15.79
C GLU A 89 10.71 5.28 15.05
N GLN A 90 10.05 5.87 14.03
CA GLN A 90 9.15 5.13 13.15
C GLN A 90 9.87 3.98 12.44
N LEU A 91 11.08 4.21 11.95
CA LEU A 91 11.90 3.17 11.30
C LEU A 91 12.25 2.05 12.28
N LYS A 92 12.72 2.38 13.49
CA LYS A 92 13.01 1.41 14.55
C LYS A 92 11.76 0.59 14.95
N PHE A 93 10.62 1.25 15.05
CA PHE A 93 9.34 0.57 15.32
C PHE A 93 9.02 -0.46 14.24
N LYS A 94 9.19 -0.12 12.97
CA LYS A 94 8.91 -1.00 11.83
C LYS A 94 9.86 -2.20 11.79
N GLU A 95 11.15 -2.00 12.03
CA GLU A 95 12.12 -3.10 12.14
C GLU A 95 11.76 -4.04 13.30
N ARG A 96 11.52 -3.49 14.50
CA ARG A 96 11.11 -4.30 15.67
C ARG A 96 9.82 -5.09 15.40
N LYS A 97 8.84 -4.50 14.71
CA LYS A 97 7.59 -5.18 14.34
C LYS A 97 7.86 -6.41 13.48
N VAL A 98 8.70 -6.30 12.46
CA VAL A 98 9.05 -7.41 11.58
C VAL A 98 9.81 -8.48 12.35
N MET A 99 10.87 -8.12 13.09
CA MET A 99 11.64 -9.04 13.92
C MET A 99 10.77 -9.78 14.94
N ASN A 100 9.91 -9.07 15.66
CA ASN A 100 8.98 -9.69 16.61
C ASN A 100 8.08 -10.76 15.96
N ASN A 101 7.61 -10.51 14.73
CA ASN A 101 6.78 -11.47 14.01
C ASN A 101 7.60 -12.68 13.53
N LEU A 102 8.81 -12.46 13.04
CA LEU A 102 9.71 -13.56 12.66
C LEU A 102 10.03 -14.47 13.85
N ILE A 103 10.31 -13.91 15.02
CA ILE A 103 10.60 -14.68 16.24
C ILE A 103 9.33 -15.35 16.80
N ARG A 104 8.23 -14.59 16.96
CA ARG A 104 7.05 -15.10 17.70
C ARG A 104 6.17 -16.01 16.85
N ILE A 105 5.97 -15.68 15.58
CA ILE A 105 5.12 -16.42 14.62
C ILE A 105 5.99 -17.41 13.85
N GLY A 106 7.08 -16.94 13.25
CA GLY A 106 7.98 -17.75 12.43
C GLY A 106 8.84 -18.73 13.26
N LYS A 107 8.95 -18.52 14.58
CA LYS A 107 9.78 -19.35 15.48
C LYS A 107 11.26 -19.43 15.05
N PHE A 108 11.74 -18.37 14.43
CA PHE A 108 13.15 -18.23 14.15
C PHE A 108 13.88 -17.71 15.39
N ASP A 109 15.09 -18.18 15.61
CA ASP A 109 15.97 -17.57 16.60
C ASP A 109 16.51 -16.24 16.06
N GLU A 110 16.73 -15.27 16.95
CA GLU A 110 17.15 -13.92 16.55
C GLU A 110 18.47 -13.94 15.78
N ASP A 111 19.38 -14.82 16.17
CA ASP A 111 20.71 -15.00 15.55
C ASP A 111 20.65 -15.71 14.17
N GLU A 112 19.55 -16.36 13.84
CA GLU A 112 19.36 -17.03 12.54
C GLU A 112 18.94 -16.05 11.44
N ILE A 113 18.47 -14.85 11.79
CA ILE A 113 17.92 -13.89 10.83
C ILE A 113 18.88 -12.73 10.64
N HIS A 114 19.52 -12.67 9.49
CA HIS A 114 20.34 -11.53 9.12
C HIS A 114 19.51 -10.42 8.50
N MET A 115 19.02 -9.47 9.34
CA MET A 115 18.31 -8.28 8.86
C MET A 115 19.28 -7.14 8.57
N LEU A 116 19.25 -6.65 7.33
CA LEU A 116 19.95 -5.42 6.95
C LEU A 116 19.16 -4.19 7.44
N PRO A 117 19.84 -3.04 7.64
CA PRO A 117 19.16 -1.80 8.06
C PRO A 117 18.02 -1.43 7.12
N ILE A 118 16.91 -0.93 7.70
CA ILE A 118 15.72 -0.52 6.96
C ILE A 118 16.02 0.57 5.94
N MET A 119 15.42 0.45 4.77
CA MET A 119 15.43 1.50 3.75
C MET A 119 14.41 2.58 4.12
N GLY A 120 14.87 3.67 4.73
CA GLY A 120 14.07 4.86 5.00
C GLY A 120 14.08 5.86 3.85
N MET A 121 13.31 6.94 3.98
CA MET A 121 13.28 8.06 3.04
C MET A 121 14.02 9.28 3.62
N GLU A 122 14.72 10.03 2.77
CA GLU A 122 15.26 11.33 3.16
C GLU A 122 14.15 12.37 3.36
N GLN A 123 13.13 12.32 2.51
CA GLN A 123 11.94 13.17 2.57
C GLN A 123 10.69 12.31 2.71
N PRO A 124 10.20 12.03 3.95
CA PRO A 124 9.09 11.13 4.20
C PRO A 124 7.70 11.76 3.93
N TRP A 125 7.64 12.77 3.08
CA TRP A 125 6.47 13.51 2.66
C TRP A 125 6.34 13.54 1.14
N ARG A 126 5.12 13.83 0.63
CA ARG A 126 4.84 14.00 -0.82
C ARG A 126 5.23 12.78 -1.68
N TYR A 127 5.26 11.60 -1.08
CA TYR A 127 5.74 10.38 -1.75
C TYR A 127 4.63 9.60 -2.48
N ARG A 128 3.35 9.84 -2.15
CA ARG A 128 2.27 9.05 -2.73
C ARG A 128 1.88 9.56 -4.11
N ASN A 129 2.10 8.72 -5.11
CA ASN A 129 1.70 8.97 -6.50
C ASN A 129 0.22 8.71 -6.77
N LYS A 130 -0.53 8.16 -5.80
CA LYS A 130 -1.97 7.86 -5.91
C LYS A 130 -2.71 8.26 -4.64
N ALA A 131 -3.83 8.95 -4.81
CA ALA A 131 -4.79 9.22 -3.77
C ALA A 131 -6.22 8.95 -4.23
N GLN A 132 -7.10 8.55 -3.32
CA GLN A 132 -8.53 8.37 -3.55
C GLN A 132 -9.28 9.13 -2.47
N PHE A 133 -9.94 10.22 -2.87
CA PHE A 133 -10.65 11.09 -1.94
C PHE A 133 -12.14 10.86 -2.03
N PRO A 134 -12.83 10.42 -0.96
CA PRO A 134 -14.27 10.46 -0.86
C PRO A 134 -14.78 11.90 -0.83
N PHE A 135 -15.96 12.10 -1.43
CA PHE A 135 -16.72 13.34 -1.32
C PHE A 135 -17.89 13.17 -0.35
N GLY A 136 -18.22 14.24 0.36
CA GLY A 136 -19.35 14.30 1.27
C GLY A 136 -19.80 15.73 1.50
N LYS A 137 -20.60 15.94 2.54
CA LYS A 137 -21.06 17.28 2.98
C LYS A 137 -20.59 17.55 4.39
N ASP A 138 -20.25 18.80 4.64
CA ASP A 138 -20.09 19.31 5.99
C ASP A 138 -21.45 19.55 6.66
N LYS A 139 -21.45 20.03 7.92
CA LYS A 139 -22.65 20.34 8.69
C LYS A 139 -23.47 21.52 8.08
N ASP A 140 -22.84 22.34 7.25
CA ASP A 140 -23.44 23.50 6.61
C ASP A 140 -23.94 23.19 5.19
N GLY A 141 -23.75 21.91 4.74
CA GLY A 141 -24.20 21.40 3.45
C GLY A 141 -23.22 21.63 2.29
N ASN A 142 -22.02 22.16 2.55
CA ASN A 142 -21.00 22.36 1.53
C ASN A 142 -20.35 21.03 1.15
N VAL A 143 -19.97 20.90 -0.12
CA VAL A 143 -19.22 19.74 -0.60
C VAL A 143 -17.80 19.78 -0.05
N ILE A 144 -17.41 18.70 0.64
CA ILE A 144 -16.08 18.48 1.17
C ILE A 144 -15.45 17.25 0.54
N ALA A 145 -14.11 17.22 0.52
CA ALA A 145 -13.31 16.06 0.15
C ALA A 145 -12.21 15.84 1.18
N GLY A 146 -11.81 14.58 1.41
CA GLY A 146 -10.79 14.30 2.42
C GLY A 146 -10.57 12.82 2.60
N PHE A 147 -10.45 12.36 3.85
CA PHE A 147 -10.28 10.96 4.19
C PHE A 147 -11.22 10.56 5.32
N TYR A 148 -11.51 9.27 5.42
CA TYR A 148 -12.34 8.77 6.50
C TYR A 148 -11.63 8.87 7.86
N ALA A 149 -12.35 9.30 8.87
CA ALA A 149 -11.93 9.19 10.25
C ALA A 149 -11.79 7.69 10.62
N GLY A 150 -10.80 7.39 11.45
CA GLY A 150 -10.50 6.01 11.80
C GLY A 150 -11.73 5.23 12.31
N ARG A 151 -12.03 4.09 11.68
CA ARG A 151 -13.15 3.18 12.01
C ARG A 151 -14.55 3.78 11.80
N THR A 152 -14.67 4.81 10.97
CA THR A 152 -15.96 5.43 10.61
C THR A 152 -16.00 5.77 9.13
N HIS A 153 -17.17 6.17 8.62
CA HIS A 153 -17.35 6.74 7.29
C HIS A 153 -17.48 8.28 7.32
N ALA A 154 -17.22 8.91 8.48
CA ALA A 154 -17.18 10.35 8.55
C ALA A 154 -15.94 10.89 7.81
N ILE A 155 -16.14 11.83 6.91
CA ILE A 155 -15.06 12.44 6.15
C ILE A 155 -14.44 13.55 7.00
N VAL A 156 -13.13 13.45 7.19
CA VAL A 156 -12.28 14.52 7.72
C VAL A 156 -11.80 15.29 6.50
N GLU A 157 -12.23 16.55 6.39
CA GLU A 157 -11.79 17.42 5.32
C GLU A 157 -10.28 17.59 5.37
N ALA A 158 -9.63 17.31 4.24
CA ALA A 158 -8.19 17.42 4.08
C ALA A 158 -7.90 18.00 2.71
N GLU A 159 -7.77 19.30 2.63
CA GLU A 159 -7.47 20.00 1.37
C GLU A 159 -6.08 19.67 0.85
N ASP A 160 -5.14 19.44 1.76
CA ASP A 160 -3.77 19.10 1.44
C ASP A 160 -3.27 17.94 2.32
N CYS A 161 -3.20 16.75 1.74
CA CYS A 161 -2.58 15.60 2.40
C CYS A 161 -1.07 15.63 2.17
N LEU A 162 -0.30 15.83 3.24
CA LEU A 162 1.17 15.92 3.19
C LEU A 162 1.86 14.66 2.65
N LEU A 163 1.16 13.52 2.57
CA LEU A 163 1.70 12.31 1.94
C LEU A 163 1.54 12.32 0.42
N GLY A 164 0.48 12.97 -0.09
CA GLY A 164 0.15 13.02 -1.51
C GLY A 164 0.84 14.15 -2.25
N VAL A 165 0.76 14.13 -3.56
CA VAL A 165 1.29 15.17 -4.44
C VAL A 165 0.52 16.50 -4.24
N GLU A 166 1.18 17.62 -4.50
CA GLU A 166 0.63 18.97 -4.26
C GLU A 166 -0.56 19.27 -5.16
N GLU A 167 -0.56 18.73 -6.39
CA GLU A 167 -1.62 18.89 -7.38
C GLU A 167 -2.98 18.34 -6.91
N ASN A 168 -2.99 17.46 -5.90
CA ASN A 168 -4.25 16.96 -5.33
C ASN A 168 -5.17 18.09 -4.88
N ARG A 169 -4.63 19.15 -4.24
CA ARG A 169 -5.40 20.29 -3.75
C ARG A 169 -6.11 21.01 -4.90
N GLU A 170 -5.37 21.37 -5.94
CA GLU A 170 -5.90 22.06 -7.10
C GLU A 170 -6.98 21.23 -7.80
N ILE A 171 -6.74 19.93 -7.99
CA ILE A 171 -7.71 19.02 -8.60
C ILE A 171 -8.99 18.92 -7.76
N LEU A 172 -8.86 18.79 -6.43
CA LEU A 172 -10.02 18.75 -5.54
C LEU A 172 -10.85 20.03 -5.60
N ASP A 173 -10.19 21.20 -5.67
CA ASP A 173 -10.87 22.49 -5.78
C ASP A 173 -11.61 22.62 -7.12
N ILE A 174 -11.01 22.15 -8.21
CA ILE A 174 -11.66 22.13 -9.53
C ILE A 174 -12.88 21.20 -9.49
N VAL A 175 -12.75 19.98 -8.95
CA VAL A 175 -13.87 19.03 -8.87
C VAL A 175 -14.99 19.54 -7.98
N LYS A 176 -14.69 20.17 -6.82
CA LYS A 176 -15.71 20.80 -5.96
C LYS A 176 -16.46 21.94 -6.70
N ARG A 177 -15.73 22.79 -7.44
CA ARG A 177 -16.34 23.85 -8.26
C ARG A 177 -17.23 23.27 -9.36
N PHE A 178 -16.75 22.23 -10.07
CA PHE A 178 -17.52 21.50 -11.06
C PHE A 178 -18.83 20.94 -10.49
N MET A 179 -18.75 20.24 -9.35
CA MET A 179 -19.92 19.69 -8.69
C MET A 179 -20.94 20.77 -8.30
N LYS A 180 -20.47 21.91 -7.82
CA LYS A 180 -21.32 23.07 -7.47
C LYS A 180 -21.97 23.67 -8.71
N GLU A 181 -21.21 23.91 -9.78
CA GLU A 181 -21.70 24.49 -11.04
C GLU A 181 -22.77 23.60 -11.69
N MET A 182 -22.54 22.28 -11.72
CA MET A 182 -23.42 21.29 -12.31
C MET A 182 -24.53 20.80 -11.35
N LYS A 183 -24.60 21.31 -10.12
CA LYS A 183 -25.53 20.89 -9.05
C LYS A 183 -25.47 19.37 -8.80
N ILE A 184 -24.27 18.82 -8.79
CA ILE A 184 -24.02 17.40 -8.54
C ILE A 184 -23.86 17.18 -7.03
N GLU A 185 -24.66 16.25 -6.49
CA GLU A 185 -24.60 15.85 -5.08
C GLU A 185 -23.52 14.79 -4.86
N PRO A 186 -22.72 14.92 -3.79
CA PRO A 186 -21.82 13.85 -3.36
C PRO A 186 -22.62 12.64 -2.87
N TYR A 187 -22.06 11.45 -3.03
CA TYR A 187 -22.68 10.20 -2.57
C TYR A 187 -22.66 10.11 -1.04
N ASP A 188 -23.81 9.75 -0.50
CA ASP A 188 -23.98 9.49 0.92
C ASP A 188 -24.07 7.98 1.17
N GLU A 189 -23.13 7.46 1.97
CA GLU A 189 -22.98 6.02 2.27
C GLU A 189 -24.17 5.43 3.06
N LEU A 190 -24.94 6.27 3.77
CA LEU A 190 -26.08 5.80 4.58
C LEU A 190 -27.35 5.69 3.74
N SER A 191 -27.64 6.72 2.96
CA SER A 191 -28.85 6.79 2.13
C SER A 191 -28.66 6.17 0.74
N HIS A 192 -27.40 5.92 0.33
CA HIS A 192 -27.02 5.48 -1.01
C HIS A 192 -27.49 6.40 -2.15
N LYS A 193 -27.59 7.71 -1.85
CA LYS A 193 -28.00 8.75 -2.79
C LYS A 193 -26.82 9.66 -3.13
N GLY A 194 -26.96 10.44 -4.19
CA GLY A 194 -25.90 11.28 -4.72
C GLY A 194 -25.08 10.57 -5.81
N LEU A 195 -24.32 11.33 -6.57
CA LEU A 195 -23.65 10.84 -7.79
C LEU A 195 -22.16 10.62 -7.58
N VAL A 196 -21.39 11.62 -7.15
CA VAL A 196 -19.93 11.52 -7.04
C VAL A 196 -19.54 10.90 -5.71
N ARG A 197 -18.90 9.73 -5.77
CA ARG A 197 -18.42 8.98 -4.60
C ARG A 197 -17.00 9.38 -4.23
N HIS A 198 -16.08 9.26 -5.19
CA HIS A 198 -14.65 9.49 -4.98
C HIS A 198 -14.03 10.15 -6.21
N VAL A 199 -12.85 10.70 -6.02
CA VAL A 199 -11.91 10.98 -7.10
C VAL A 199 -10.62 10.20 -6.86
N LEU A 200 -10.19 9.46 -7.88
CA LEU A 200 -8.84 8.88 -7.93
C LEU A 200 -7.95 9.87 -8.69
N ILE A 201 -6.83 10.22 -8.08
CA ILE A 201 -5.79 11.04 -8.67
C ILE A 201 -4.50 10.22 -8.69
N ARG A 202 -3.82 10.20 -9.85
CA ARG A 202 -2.49 9.59 -10.00
C ARG A 202 -1.55 10.59 -10.65
N LYS A 203 -0.28 10.56 -10.25
CA LYS A 203 0.81 11.32 -10.89
C LYS A 203 1.99 10.39 -11.20
N GLY A 204 2.51 10.46 -12.42
CA GLY A 204 3.80 9.88 -12.79
C GLY A 204 4.93 10.75 -12.22
N PHE A 205 5.79 10.18 -11.40
CA PHE A 205 6.87 10.93 -10.73
C PHE A 205 8.04 11.27 -11.66
N LYS A 206 8.26 10.45 -12.68
CA LYS A 206 9.31 10.69 -13.69
C LYS A 206 8.80 11.47 -14.90
N THR A 207 7.47 11.52 -15.12
CA THR A 207 6.86 12.10 -16.32
C THR A 207 6.06 13.36 -16.05
N ASP A 208 5.68 13.61 -14.78
CA ASP A 208 4.71 14.63 -14.37
C ASP A 208 3.31 14.48 -15.00
N GLU A 209 3.03 13.34 -15.64
CA GLU A 209 1.70 13.04 -16.18
C GLU A 209 0.68 12.83 -15.05
N ILE A 210 -0.51 13.43 -15.21
CA ILE A 210 -1.58 13.36 -14.20
C ILE A 210 -2.82 12.68 -14.78
N MET A 211 -3.39 11.79 -13.99
CA MET A 211 -4.68 11.15 -14.26
C MET A 211 -5.70 11.50 -13.19
N VAL A 212 -6.91 11.82 -13.63
CA VAL A 212 -8.09 12.01 -12.78
C VAL A 212 -9.18 11.03 -13.20
N CYS A 213 -9.70 10.26 -12.24
CA CYS A 213 -10.85 9.38 -12.48
C CYS A 213 -11.91 9.60 -11.39
N LEU A 214 -13.07 10.16 -11.77
CA LEU A 214 -14.21 10.29 -10.86
C LEU A 214 -14.92 8.93 -10.69
N VAL A 215 -15.27 8.56 -9.48
CA VAL A 215 -16.09 7.37 -9.21
C VAL A 215 -17.52 7.83 -8.99
N ILE A 216 -18.45 7.33 -9.80
CA ILE A 216 -19.84 7.80 -9.77
C ILE A 216 -20.85 6.67 -9.49
N ASN A 217 -21.88 6.99 -8.73
CA ASN A 217 -23.05 6.17 -8.46
C ASN A 217 -24.11 6.40 -9.55
N GLY A 218 -23.77 6.08 -10.79
CA GLY A 218 -24.65 6.31 -11.95
C GLY A 218 -23.95 5.95 -13.25
N ASN A 219 -24.71 5.85 -14.35
CA ASN A 219 -24.18 5.46 -15.65
C ASN A 219 -23.63 6.63 -16.48
N LYS A 220 -23.93 7.87 -16.09
CA LYS A 220 -23.52 9.07 -16.84
C LYS A 220 -23.09 10.17 -15.88
N LEU A 221 -22.06 10.91 -16.28
CA LEU A 221 -21.63 12.13 -15.60
C LEU A 221 -22.19 13.35 -16.34
N PRO A 222 -23.16 14.09 -15.77
CA PRO A 222 -23.63 15.33 -16.36
C PRO A 222 -22.51 16.37 -16.45
N GLY A 223 -22.45 17.10 -17.56
CA GLY A 223 -21.46 18.16 -17.77
C GLY A 223 -20.01 17.67 -17.88
N LYS A 224 -19.79 16.43 -18.28
CA LYS A 224 -18.46 15.82 -18.42
C LYS A 224 -17.49 16.64 -19.30
N GLU A 225 -18.03 17.30 -20.35
CA GLU A 225 -17.25 18.20 -21.23
C GLU A 225 -16.72 19.40 -20.44
N ARG A 226 -17.54 19.95 -19.52
CA ARG A 226 -17.15 21.05 -18.64
C ARG A 226 -16.06 20.63 -17.66
N LEU A 227 -16.14 19.44 -17.12
CA LEU A 227 -15.08 18.89 -16.25
C LEU A 227 -13.74 18.80 -17.01
N VAL A 228 -13.77 18.28 -18.25
CA VAL A 228 -12.57 18.21 -19.10
C VAL A 228 -12.01 19.61 -19.34
N GLU A 229 -12.85 20.58 -19.71
CA GLU A 229 -12.44 21.97 -19.93
C GLU A 229 -11.80 22.59 -18.68
N MET A 230 -12.40 22.37 -17.48
CA MET A 230 -11.88 22.90 -16.22
C MET A 230 -10.53 22.30 -15.83
N LEU A 231 -10.30 21.02 -16.13
CA LEU A 231 -9.05 20.31 -15.79
C LEU A 231 -7.93 20.56 -16.82
N THR A 232 -8.26 20.84 -18.09
CA THR A 232 -7.27 20.97 -19.19
C THR A 232 -7.14 22.38 -19.74
N GLY A 233 -8.04 23.31 -19.41
CA GLY A 233 -8.03 24.70 -19.89
C GLY A 233 -6.84 25.52 -19.40
N GLY A 234 -6.77 26.80 -19.76
CA GLY A 234 -5.62 27.66 -19.44
C GLY A 234 -5.30 27.79 -17.95
N ASP A 235 -6.31 27.73 -17.07
CA ASP A 235 -6.19 27.70 -15.61
C ASP A 235 -6.35 26.27 -15.07
N GLY A 236 -6.18 25.25 -15.90
CA GLY A 236 -6.27 23.84 -15.53
C GLY A 236 -4.96 23.28 -14.98
N VAL A 237 -4.99 21.99 -14.64
CA VAL A 237 -3.88 21.30 -13.99
C VAL A 237 -2.77 20.99 -14.98
N LYS A 238 -1.57 21.49 -14.69
CA LYS A 238 -0.39 21.19 -15.52
C LYS A 238 -0.08 19.69 -15.50
N GLY A 239 0.20 19.11 -16.66
CA GLY A 239 0.48 17.68 -16.78
C GLY A 239 -0.77 16.81 -16.88
N MET A 240 -1.99 17.39 -16.96
CA MET A 240 -3.23 16.62 -17.13
C MET A 240 -3.19 15.79 -18.41
N THR A 241 -3.10 14.46 -18.27
CA THR A 241 -2.90 13.53 -19.37
C THR A 241 -4.12 12.66 -19.63
N SER A 242 -4.85 12.27 -18.58
CA SER A 242 -6.00 11.37 -18.71
C SER A 242 -7.11 11.74 -17.74
N ILE A 243 -8.34 11.84 -18.27
CA ILE A 243 -9.55 12.08 -17.48
C ILE A 243 -10.58 11.02 -17.82
N SER A 244 -11.16 10.41 -16.80
CA SER A 244 -12.17 9.35 -16.96
C SER A 244 -13.17 9.38 -15.80
N TYR A 245 -14.20 8.57 -15.89
CA TYR A 245 -14.99 8.20 -14.72
C TYR A 245 -15.23 6.70 -14.66
N SER A 246 -15.34 6.20 -13.42
CA SER A 246 -15.64 4.81 -13.10
C SER A 246 -17.08 4.70 -12.63
N VAL A 247 -17.83 3.75 -13.21
CA VAL A 247 -19.22 3.45 -12.81
C VAL A 247 -19.20 2.47 -11.65
N ASN A 248 -19.61 2.93 -10.46
CA ASN A 248 -19.73 2.07 -9.28
C ASN A 248 -21.06 2.34 -8.53
N GLN A 249 -22.06 1.52 -8.81
CA GLN A 249 -23.37 1.54 -8.16
C GLN A 249 -23.50 0.51 -7.03
N GLU A 250 -22.42 -0.27 -6.80
CA GLU A 250 -22.40 -1.30 -5.76
C GLU A 250 -22.37 -0.68 -4.36
N LYS A 251 -23.13 -1.30 -3.44
CA LYS A 251 -23.19 -0.91 -2.01
C LYS A 251 -22.13 -1.66 -1.20
N THR A 252 -20.88 -1.57 -1.64
CA THR A 252 -19.72 -2.26 -1.03
C THR A 252 -18.61 -1.25 -0.74
N ASN A 253 -17.60 -1.70 0.00
CA ASN A 253 -16.39 -0.90 0.29
C ASN A 253 -15.42 -0.82 -0.90
N VAL A 254 -15.73 -1.47 -2.03
CA VAL A 254 -14.92 -1.38 -3.25
C VAL A 254 -15.12 0.01 -3.86
N ILE A 255 -14.04 0.76 -4.01
CA ILE A 255 -14.09 2.15 -4.50
C ILE A 255 -14.32 2.19 -6.01
N MET A 256 -13.47 1.49 -6.79
CA MET A 256 -13.53 1.50 -8.25
C MET A 256 -14.56 0.52 -8.78
N GLY A 257 -15.36 0.95 -9.73
CA GLY A 257 -16.21 0.05 -10.51
C GLY A 257 -15.42 -0.65 -11.62
N LYS A 258 -16.04 -1.61 -12.29
CA LYS A 258 -15.43 -2.37 -13.39
C LYS A 258 -15.41 -1.61 -14.71
N GLU A 259 -16.37 -0.74 -14.92
CA GLU A 259 -16.51 0.06 -16.15
C GLU A 259 -15.79 1.39 -15.97
N ILE A 260 -14.88 1.70 -16.89
CA ILE A 260 -14.18 2.97 -16.99
C ILE A 260 -14.57 3.64 -18.31
N VAL A 261 -15.09 4.84 -18.22
CA VAL A 261 -15.43 5.67 -19.39
C VAL A 261 -14.38 6.75 -19.56
N ASN A 262 -13.61 6.66 -20.62
CA ASN A 262 -12.59 7.67 -20.95
C ASN A 262 -13.24 8.95 -21.47
N LEU A 263 -12.81 10.12 -20.98
CA LEU A 263 -13.28 11.44 -21.39
C LEU A 263 -12.23 12.23 -22.15
N TYR A 264 -10.95 12.08 -21.76
CA TYR A 264 -9.84 12.81 -22.34
C TYR A 264 -8.55 11.99 -22.24
N GLY A 265 -7.72 12.11 -23.26
CA GLY A 265 -6.40 11.47 -23.34
C GLY A 265 -6.47 9.96 -23.58
N PRO A 266 -5.32 9.26 -23.36
CA PRO A 266 -5.18 7.86 -23.74
C PRO A 266 -5.87 6.85 -22.80
N GLY A 267 -6.39 7.30 -21.65
CA GLY A 267 -6.97 6.42 -20.61
C GLY A 267 -5.94 5.83 -19.64
N TYR A 268 -4.69 6.26 -19.73
CA TYR A 268 -3.60 5.88 -18.82
C TYR A 268 -2.62 7.04 -18.63
N ILE A 269 -1.74 6.92 -17.67
CA ILE A 269 -0.50 7.71 -17.54
C ILE A 269 0.70 6.79 -17.66
N THR A 270 1.86 7.39 -17.91
CA THR A 270 3.12 6.70 -17.99
C THR A 270 4.00 7.07 -16.79
N ASP A 271 4.71 6.09 -16.24
CA ASP A 271 5.78 6.34 -15.27
C ASP A 271 6.88 5.28 -15.41
N TYR A 272 7.97 5.42 -14.65
CA TYR A 272 9.14 4.55 -14.72
C TYR A 272 9.51 4.00 -13.34
N ILE A 273 9.97 2.74 -13.30
CA ILE A 273 10.72 2.17 -12.19
C ILE A 273 12.11 1.83 -12.76
N GLY A 274 13.14 2.53 -12.28
CA GLY A 274 14.44 2.51 -12.96
C GLY A 274 14.32 2.93 -14.41
N ASN A 275 14.72 2.06 -15.33
CA ASN A 275 14.65 2.30 -16.79
C ASN A 275 13.43 1.66 -17.45
N VAL A 276 12.58 0.96 -16.70
CA VAL A 276 11.41 0.29 -17.26
C VAL A 276 10.20 1.21 -17.23
N LYS A 277 9.57 1.39 -18.37
CA LYS A 277 8.40 2.22 -18.60
C LYS A 277 7.10 1.43 -18.33
N TYR A 278 6.16 2.04 -17.65
CA TYR A 278 4.84 1.43 -17.37
C TYR A 278 3.72 2.35 -17.81
N GLN A 279 2.73 1.80 -18.51
CA GLN A 279 1.43 2.41 -18.70
C GLN A 279 0.51 1.98 -17.56
N ILE A 280 -0.09 2.96 -16.88
CA ILE A 280 -0.84 2.77 -15.65
C ILE A 280 -2.26 3.28 -15.87
N SER A 281 -3.23 2.37 -15.90
CA SER A 281 -4.66 2.69 -16.01
C SER A 281 -5.29 3.04 -14.66
N PRO A 282 -6.54 3.53 -14.59
CA PRO A 282 -7.22 3.77 -13.31
C PRO A 282 -7.31 2.52 -12.42
N LEU A 283 -7.45 1.32 -13.02
CA LEU A 283 -7.60 0.05 -12.32
C LEU A 283 -6.28 -0.65 -12.02
N SER A 284 -5.17 -0.27 -12.66
CA SER A 284 -3.88 -0.90 -12.46
C SER A 284 -3.42 -0.78 -11.01
N PHE A 285 -2.93 -1.89 -10.43
CA PHE A 285 -2.11 -1.80 -9.23
C PHE A 285 -0.72 -1.30 -9.63
N TYR A 286 -0.26 -0.27 -8.96
CA TYR A 286 1.09 0.29 -9.09
C TYR A 286 1.48 0.84 -7.73
N GLN A 287 2.70 0.55 -7.28
CA GLN A 287 3.18 0.95 -5.95
C GLN A 287 3.09 2.46 -5.76
N VAL A 288 2.63 2.87 -4.57
CA VAL A 288 2.27 4.28 -4.34
C VAL A 288 3.45 5.19 -3.97
N ASN A 289 4.61 4.61 -3.69
CA ASN A 289 5.83 5.32 -3.35
C ASN A 289 6.94 4.96 -4.36
N PRO A 290 7.08 5.69 -5.47
CA PRO A 290 8.02 5.33 -6.53
C PRO A 290 9.47 5.27 -6.08
N VAL A 291 9.88 6.16 -5.16
CA VAL A 291 11.26 6.21 -4.63
C VAL A 291 11.60 4.91 -3.90
N GLN A 292 10.73 4.51 -2.97
CA GLN A 292 10.95 3.27 -2.21
C GLN A 292 10.71 2.02 -3.05
N THR A 293 9.89 2.09 -4.09
CA THR A 293 9.68 0.99 -5.03
C THR A 293 10.97 0.65 -5.78
N GLU A 294 11.72 1.66 -6.24
CA GLU A 294 13.01 1.42 -6.90
C GLU A 294 14.00 0.72 -5.95
N LEU A 295 14.04 1.11 -4.67
CA LEU A 295 14.91 0.48 -3.67
C LEU A 295 14.46 -0.95 -3.34
N LEU A 296 13.17 -1.18 -3.13
CA LEU A 296 12.61 -2.48 -2.83
C LEU A 296 12.83 -3.48 -3.97
N TYR A 297 12.54 -3.06 -5.22
CA TYR A 297 12.74 -3.90 -6.40
C TYR A 297 14.22 -4.08 -6.74
N GLY A 298 15.07 -3.08 -6.47
CA GLY A 298 16.52 -3.21 -6.53
C GLY A 298 17.04 -4.28 -5.55
N THR A 299 16.51 -4.30 -4.33
CA THR A 299 16.81 -5.32 -3.33
C THR A 299 16.33 -6.72 -3.78
N ALA A 300 15.10 -6.81 -4.32
CA ALA A 300 14.59 -8.09 -4.85
C ALA A 300 15.44 -8.61 -6.02
N LEU A 301 15.90 -7.72 -6.93
CA LEU A 301 16.79 -8.08 -8.03
C LEU A 301 18.17 -8.52 -7.54
N GLU A 302 18.73 -7.83 -6.52
CA GLU A 302 19.98 -8.24 -5.86
C GLU A 302 19.85 -9.64 -5.25
N TYR A 303 18.76 -9.89 -4.51
CA TYR A 303 18.49 -11.17 -3.88
C TYR A 303 18.23 -12.29 -4.89
N ALA A 304 17.63 -11.99 -6.02
CA ALA A 304 17.46 -12.93 -7.12
C ALA A 304 18.82 -13.39 -7.71
N GLY A 305 19.88 -12.57 -7.62
CA GLY A 305 21.26 -12.91 -7.99
C GLY A 305 21.39 -13.36 -9.45
N LEU A 306 20.72 -12.67 -10.38
CA LEU A 306 20.61 -13.07 -11.78
C LEU A 306 21.89 -12.79 -12.58
N THR A 307 22.30 -13.77 -13.37
CA THR A 307 23.52 -13.74 -14.24
C THR A 307 23.20 -13.70 -15.74
N GLY A 308 21.92 -13.83 -16.11
CA GLY A 308 21.45 -13.90 -17.51
C GLY A 308 21.10 -15.32 -17.97
N ASN A 309 21.27 -16.32 -17.09
CA ASN A 309 21.00 -17.72 -17.41
C ASN A 309 19.74 -18.26 -16.72
N GLU A 310 19.22 -17.58 -15.74
CA GLU A 310 18.17 -18.07 -14.86
C GLU A 310 16.78 -17.93 -15.48
N ILE A 311 15.94 -18.95 -15.22
CA ILE A 311 14.50 -18.93 -15.41
C ILE A 311 13.87 -18.49 -14.11
N VAL A 312 13.15 -17.36 -14.15
CA VAL A 312 12.53 -16.72 -13.00
C VAL A 312 11.02 -16.80 -13.08
N TRP A 313 10.37 -17.17 -11.99
CA TRP A 313 8.92 -17.02 -11.82
C TRP A 313 8.62 -15.84 -10.90
N ASP A 314 7.71 -14.99 -11.33
CA ASP A 314 7.14 -13.87 -10.54
C ASP A 314 5.67 -14.17 -10.27
N LEU A 315 5.36 -14.55 -9.04
CA LEU A 315 4.01 -14.88 -8.63
C LEU A 315 3.33 -13.65 -8.03
N TYR A 316 2.09 -13.39 -8.47
CA TYR A 316 1.31 -12.20 -8.17
C TYR A 316 1.84 -10.93 -8.88
N CYS A 317 2.20 -11.08 -10.17
CA CYS A 317 2.98 -10.08 -10.92
C CYS A 317 2.25 -8.76 -11.24
N GLY A 318 0.92 -8.69 -11.06
CA GLY A 318 0.12 -7.51 -11.40
C GLY A 318 0.30 -7.09 -12.87
N ILE A 319 0.61 -5.83 -13.12
CA ILE A 319 0.92 -5.29 -14.46
C ILE A 319 2.38 -5.55 -14.90
N GLY A 320 3.05 -6.52 -14.27
CA GLY A 320 4.41 -6.93 -14.59
C GLY A 320 5.51 -6.07 -13.99
N THR A 321 5.25 -5.35 -12.90
CA THR A 321 6.22 -4.38 -12.36
C THR A 321 7.53 -5.04 -11.93
N ILE A 322 7.48 -6.11 -11.13
CA ILE A 322 8.67 -6.88 -10.73
C ILE A 322 9.18 -7.72 -11.90
N SER A 323 8.28 -8.41 -12.62
CA SER A 323 8.64 -9.27 -13.76
C SER A 323 9.53 -8.56 -14.77
N LEU A 324 9.13 -7.35 -15.23
CA LEU A 324 9.87 -6.61 -16.24
C LEU A 324 11.17 -6.02 -15.70
N PHE A 325 11.20 -5.71 -14.39
CA PHE A 325 12.42 -5.28 -13.73
C PHE A 325 13.45 -6.40 -13.66
N LEU A 326 13.02 -7.64 -13.36
CA LEU A 326 13.85 -8.85 -13.36
C LEU A 326 14.28 -9.29 -14.78
N ALA A 327 13.39 -9.11 -15.78
CA ALA A 327 13.65 -9.50 -17.16
C ALA A 327 14.88 -8.85 -17.78
N GLN A 328 15.31 -7.69 -17.25
CA GLN A 328 16.52 -7.01 -17.69
C GLN A 328 17.79 -7.84 -17.44
N LYS A 329 17.76 -8.81 -16.50
CA LYS A 329 18.92 -9.65 -16.11
C LYS A 329 18.63 -11.15 -16.11
N ALA A 330 17.40 -11.58 -16.41
CA ALA A 330 17.01 -12.99 -16.48
C ALA A 330 17.12 -13.52 -17.91
N LYS A 331 17.32 -14.83 -18.06
CA LYS A 331 17.15 -15.52 -19.35
C LYS A 331 15.68 -15.52 -19.77
N LYS A 332 14.79 -15.84 -18.86
CA LYS A 332 13.35 -15.88 -19.06
C LYS A 332 12.62 -15.54 -17.77
N VAL A 333 11.55 -14.79 -17.85
CA VAL A 333 10.64 -14.52 -16.74
C VAL A 333 9.24 -15.00 -17.05
N TYR A 334 8.62 -15.71 -16.12
CA TYR A 334 7.23 -16.11 -16.16
C TYR A 334 6.45 -15.37 -15.07
N GLY A 335 5.47 -14.55 -15.46
CA GLY A 335 4.60 -13.82 -14.54
C GLY A 335 3.23 -14.47 -14.41
N VAL A 336 2.70 -14.55 -13.20
CA VAL A 336 1.35 -15.07 -12.90
C VAL A 336 0.53 -14.05 -12.15
N GLU A 337 -0.69 -13.78 -12.63
CA GLU A 337 -1.63 -12.85 -11.99
C GLU A 337 -3.08 -13.31 -12.22
N ILE A 338 -3.90 -13.24 -11.20
CA ILE A 338 -5.31 -13.68 -11.24
C ILE A 338 -6.18 -12.77 -12.09
N VAL A 339 -5.83 -11.48 -12.21
CA VAL A 339 -6.63 -10.46 -12.91
C VAL A 339 -6.26 -10.44 -14.40
N PRO A 340 -7.13 -10.91 -15.33
CA PRO A 340 -6.79 -10.98 -16.76
C PRO A 340 -6.38 -9.63 -17.35
N GLN A 341 -7.06 -8.53 -16.95
CA GLN A 341 -6.74 -7.18 -17.43
C GLN A 341 -5.33 -6.75 -17.03
N ALA A 342 -4.86 -7.12 -15.82
CA ALA A 342 -3.50 -6.83 -15.40
C ALA A 342 -2.45 -7.58 -16.24
N ILE A 343 -2.77 -8.82 -16.69
CA ILE A 343 -1.93 -9.57 -17.62
C ILE A 343 -1.85 -8.91 -19.00
N GLU A 344 -2.97 -8.37 -19.51
CA GLU A 344 -2.95 -7.59 -20.76
C GLU A 344 -2.09 -6.33 -20.63
N ASP A 345 -2.18 -5.64 -19.50
CA ASP A 345 -1.34 -4.48 -19.19
C ASP A 345 0.14 -4.90 -19.05
N ALA A 346 0.44 -6.05 -18.44
CA ALA A 346 1.81 -6.58 -18.31
C ALA A 346 2.43 -6.90 -19.70
N ARG A 347 1.67 -7.52 -20.59
CA ARG A 347 2.11 -7.79 -21.98
C ARG A 347 2.37 -6.50 -22.75
N ARG A 348 1.49 -5.51 -22.63
CA ARG A 348 1.67 -4.19 -23.22
C ARG A 348 2.91 -3.49 -22.66
N ASN A 349 3.11 -3.57 -21.34
CA ASN A 349 4.28 -3.01 -20.69
C ASN A 349 5.57 -3.71 -21.16
N ALA A 350 5.57 -5.01 -21.39
CA ALA A 350 6.70 -5.73 -22.00
C ALA A 350 6.97 -5.21 -23.41
N GLU A 351 5.94 -5.07 -24.24
CA GLU A 351 6.05 -4.62 -25.64
C GLU A 351 6.65 -3.20 -25.75
N ILE A 352 6.13 -2.23 -24.97
CA ILE A 352 6.63 -0.83 -25.04
C ILE A 352 8.08 -0.67 -24.57
N ASN A 353 8.61 -1.67 -23.83
CA ASN A 353 10.01 -1.71 -23.39
C ASN A 353 10.89 -2.60 -24.29
N GLY A 354 10.34 -3.25 -25.32
CA GLY A 354 11.07 -4.23 -26.14
C GLY A 354 11.55 -5.46 -25.34
N ILE A 355 10.85 -5.82 -24.27
CA ILE A 355 11.17 -6.98 -23.42
C ILE A 355 10.47 -8.21 -24.02
N HIS A 356 11.25 -9.13 -24.59
CA HIS A 356 10.73 -10.33 -25.27
C HIS A 356 10.93 -11.63 -24.49
N ASN A 357 11.66 -11.57 -23.38
CA ASN A 357 11.96 -12.71 -22.52
C ASN A 357 11.01 -12.81 -21.30
N ALA A 358 9.90 -12.07 -21.28
CA ALA A 358 8.84 -12.18 -20.28
C ALA A 358 7.58 -12.80 -20.89
N GLU A 359 6.96 -13.71 -20.17
CA GLU A 359 5.71 -14.39 -20.56
C GLU A 359 4.73 -14.36 -19.38
N PHE A 360 3.43 -14.15 -19.65
CA PHE A 360 2.46 -13.89 -18.59
C PHE A 360 1.25 -14.82 -18.69
N PHE A 361 0.84 -15.39 -17.55
CA PHE A 361 -0.29 -16.30 -17.39
C PHE A 361 -1.38 -15.66 -16.51
N ALA A 362 -2.62 -15.65 -17.04
CA ALA A 362 -3.78 -15.24 -16.27
C ALA A 362 -4.34 -16.46 -15.50
N GLY A 363 -4.36 -16.37 -14.18
CA GLY A 363 -4.87 -17.40 -13.29
C GLY A 363 -4.34 -17.26 -11.88
N LYS A 364 -4.81 -18.12 -10.98
CA LYS A 364 -4.29 -18.15 -9.62
C LYS A 364 -2.93 -18.83 -9.58
N ALA A 365 -2.01 -18.30 -8.77
CA ALA A 365 -0.67 -18.86 -8.62
C ALA A 365 -0.71 -20.33 -8.19
N GLU A 366 -1.61 -20.69 -7.27
CA GLU A 366 -1.83 -22.04 -6.77
C GLU A 366 -2.42 -23.02 -7.82
N GLU A 367 -2.90 -22.54 -8.96
CA GLU A 367 -3.39 -23.35 -10.08
C GLU A 367 -2.38 -23.37 -11.25
N VAL A 368 -1.88 -22.19 -11.64
CA VAL A 368 -0.97 -22.05 -12.80
C VAL A 368 0.39 -22.64 -12.52
N LEU A 369 0.99 -22.41 -11.35
CA LEU A 369 2.34 -22.87 -11.06
C LEU A 369 2.45 -24.41 -11.06
N PRO A 370 1.54 -25.17 -10.39
CA PRO A 370 1.54 -26.63 -10.48
C PRO A 370 1.33 -27.14 -11.92
N GLU A 371 0.42 -26.52 -12.68
CA GLU A 371 0.13 -26.91 -14.05
C GLU A 371 1.38 -26.76 -14.94
N GLN A 372 2.06 -25.63 -14.87
CA GLN A 372 3.26 -25.39 -15.68
C GLN A 372 4.41 -26.31 -15.27
N PHE A 373 4.56 -26.58 -13.97
CA PHE A 373 5.58 -27.48 -13.46
C PHE A 373 5.30 -28.95 -13.81
N GLU A 374 4.12 -29.48 -13.48
CA GLU A 374 3.81 -30.90 -13.58
C GLU A 374 3.48 -31.34 -15.01
N LYS A 375 2.75 -30.50 -15.80
CA LYS A 375 2.33 -30.85 -17.15
C LYS A 375 3.28 -30.34 -18.24
N ASN A 376 3.78 -29.11 -18.07
CA ASN A 376 4.60 -28.47 -19.10
C ASN A 376 6.11 -28.56 -18.80
N HIS A 377 6.48 -29.10 -17.64
CA HIS A 377 7.87 -29.32 -17.20
C HIS A 377 8.69 -28.02 -17.17
N VAL A 378 8.06 -26.88 -16.88
CA VAL A 378 8.74 -25.60 -16.79
C VAL A 378 9.50 -25.52 -15.48
N HIS A 379 10.81 -25.34 -15.57
CA HIS A 379 11.71 -25.21 -14.42
C HIS A 379 11.71 -23.80 -13.84
N ALA A 380 12.18 -23.66 -12.58
CA ALA A 380 12.48 -22.39 -11.93
C ALA A 380 13.86 -22.47 -11.26
N ASP A 381 14.75 -21.55 -11.61
CA ASP A 381 16.00 -21.32 -10.87
C ASP A 381 15.76 -20.37 -9.70
N VAL A 382 14.90 -19.39 -9.91
CA VAL A 382 14.51 -18.39 -8.90
C VAL A 382 12.99 -18.21 -8.93
N ILE A 383 12.37 -18.12 -7.76
CA ILE A 383 10.97 -17.74 -7.63
C ILE A 383 10.90 -16.45 -6.82
N VAL A 384 10.22 -15.43 -7.34
CA VAL A 384 9.90 -14.18 -6.64
C VAL A 384 8.41 -14.17 -6.34
N VAL A 385 8.04 -13.83 -5.13
CA VAL A 385 6.64 -13.72 -4.71
C VAL A 385 6.38 -12.37 -4.03
N ASP A 386 5.27 -11.73 -4.40
CA ASP A 386 4.73 -10.51 -3.76
C ASP A 386 3.22 -10.71 -3.51
N PRO A 387 2.85 -11.62 -2.58
CA PRO A 387 1.48 -12.00 -2.35
C PRO A 387 0.67 -10.91 -1.67
N PRO A 388 -0.67 -10.94 -1.75
CA PRO A 388 -1.54 -10.09 -0.96
C PRO A 388 -1.35 -10.33 0.55
N ARG A 389 -1.92 -9.47 1.41
CA ARG A 389 -1.79 -9.52 2.88
C ARG A 389 -2.04 -10.88 3.53
N LYS A 390 -2.80 -11.77 2.90
CA LYS A 390 -3.03 -13.14 3.39
C LYS A 390 -1.83 -14.08 3.25
N GLY A 391 -0.78 -13.67 2.55
CA GLY A 391 0.37 -14.49 2.19
C GLY A 391 0.08 -15.43 1.03
N CYS A 392 1.01 -16.37 0.77
CA CYS A 392 0.85 -17.40 -0.24
C CYS A 392 -0.15 -18.48 0.20
N ASP A 393 -0.83 -19.09 -0.78
CA ASP A 393 -1.62 -20.29 -0.55
C ASP A 393 -0.71 -21.50 -0.29
N ALA A 394 -1.19 -22.46 0.51
CA ALA A 394 -0.42 -23.65 0.86
C ALA A 394 -0.01 -24.46 -0.39
N VAL A 395 -0.89 -24.58 -1.40
CA VAL A 395 -0.58 -25.29 -2.65
C VAL A 395 0.52 -24.58 -3.42
N CYS A 396 0.57 -23.25 -3.37
CA CYS A 396 1.65 -22.48 -3.98
C CYS A 396 2.99 -22.77 -3.27
N LEU A 397 3.02 -22.73 -1.93
CA LEU A 397 4.22 -23.06 -1.15
C LEU A 397 4.70 -24.49 -1.37
N ASP A 398 3.78 -25.47 -1.38
CA ASP A 398 4.09 -26.87 -1.70
C ASP A 398 4.71 -27.03 -3.09
N THR A 399 4.21 -26.28 -4.06
CA THR A 399 4.75 -26.33 -5.42
C THR A 399 6.13 -25.72 -5.51
N ILE A 400 6.38 -24.62 -4.80
CA ILE A 400 7.73 -24.04 -4.67
C ILE A 400 8.70 -25.07 -4.10
N LEU A 401 8.31 -25.80 -3.04
CA LEU A 401 9.12 -26.86 -2.44
C LEU A 401 9.38 -28.03 -3.42
N LYS A 402 8.40 -28.42 -4.24
CA LYS A 402 8.54 -29.45 -5.26
C LYS A 402 9.44 -29.01 -6.42
N MET A 403 9.32 -27.78 -6.89
CA MET A 403 10.14 -27.20 -7.95
C MET A 403 11.60 -27.04 -7.54
N ARG A 404 11.84 -26.88 -6.24
CA ARG A 404 13.19 -26.76 -5.65
C ARG A 404 14.05 -25.67 -6.30
N PRO A 405 13.58 -24.43 -6.48
CA PRO A 405 14.43 -23.36 -6.98
C PRO A 405 15.66 -23.18 -6.08
N GLU A 406 16.75 -22.68 -6.62
CA GLU A 406 17.95 -22.37 -5.82
C GLU A 406 17.66 -21.23 -4.82
N ARG A 407 16.86 -20.26 -5.23
CA ARG A 407 16.53 -19.07 -4.46
C ARG A 407 15.04 -18.77 -4.52
N VAL A 408 14.51 -18.32 -3.39
CA VAL A 408 13.17 -17.71 -3.29
C VAL A 408 13.33 -16.29 -2.74
N VAL A 409 12.82 -15.31 -3.45
CA VAL A 409 12.76 -13.92 -2.98
C VAL A 409 11.33 -13.62 -2.57
N TYR A 410 11.10 -13.36 -1.31
CA TYR A 410 9.79 -13.07 -0.76
C TYR A 410 9.67 -11.58 -0.44
N VAL A 411 8.82 -10.87 -1.16
CA VAL A 411 8.41 -9.49 -0.87
C VAL A 411 7.07 -9.54 -0.14
N SER A 412 6.88 -8.76 0.93
CA SER A 412 5.65 -8.81 1.72
C SER A 412 5.31 -7.48 2.38
N CYS A 413 4.04 -7.11 2.31
CA CYS A 413 3.44 -5.99 3.04
C CYS A 413 2.88 -6.36 4.43
N ASP A 414 2.93 -7.65 4.81
CA ASP A 414 2.42 -8.15 6.10
C ASP A 414 3.42 -9.10 6.75
N SER A 415 4.08 -8.63 7.80
CA SER A 415 5.15 -9.38 8.47
C SER A 415 4.66 -10.62 9.23
N ALA A 416 3.37 -10.72 9.58
CA ALA A 416 2.84 -11.89 10.27
C ALA A 416 2.65 -13.07 9.31
N THR A 417 2.07 -12.82 8.13
CA THR A 417 1.95 -13.83 7.08
C THR A 417 3.30 -14.17 6.45
N LEU A 418 4.19 -13.18 6.30
CA LEU A 418 5.58 -13.42 5.91
C LEU A 418 6.24 -14.42 6.86
N ALA A 419 6.19 -14.19 8.17
CA ALA A 419 6.82 -15.06 9.16
C ALA A 419 6.30 -16.51 9.11
N ARG A 420 4.99 -16.69 8.88
CA ARG A 420 4.34 -17.99 8.70
C ARG A 420 4.88 -18.70 7.44
N ASP A 421 4.92 -18.01 6.33
CA ASP A 421 5.29 -18.60 5.04
C ASP A 421 6.79 -18.88 4.97
N LEU A 422 7.63 -18.01 5.56
CA LEU A 422 9.07 -18.28 5.70
C LEU A 422 9.34 -19.53 6.55
N ARG A 423 8.60 -19.73 7.64
CA ARG A 423 8.73 -20.96 8.45
C ARG A 423 8.37 -22.21 7.66
N TYR A 424 7.29 -22.13 6.87
CA TYR A 424 6.87 -23.24 6.00
C TYR A 424 7.96 -23.62 4.98
N LEU A 425 8.56 -22.63 4.33
CA LEU A 425 9.65 -22.87 3.38
C LEU A 425 10.92 -23.37 4.08
N ALA A 426 11.22 -22.86 5.27
CA ALA A 426 12.38 -23.28 6.04
C ALA A 426 12.24 -24.74 6.52
N ASP A 427 11.06 -25.16 6.98
CA ASP A 427 10.77 -26.56 7.32
C ASP A 427 10.88 -27.47 6.08
N GLY A 428 10.67 -26.92 4.87
CA GLY A 428 10.83 -27.58 3.58
C GLY A 428 12.25 -27.60 3.01
N GLY A 429 13.27 -27.12 3.78
CA GLY A 429 14.68 -27.20 3.43
C GLY A 429 15.29 -25.93 2.83
N TYR A 430 14.70 -24.77 3.11
CA TYR A 430 15.29 -23.47 2.79
C TYR A 430 15.88 -22.82 4.04
N VAL A 431 16.87 -21.97 3.86
CA VAL A 431 17.44 -21.11 4.91
C VAL A 431 17.06 -19.67 4.58
N VAL A 432 16.61 -18.93 5.59
CA VAL A 432 16.46 -17.48 5.51
C VAL A 432 17.86 -16.87 5.59
N GLU A 433 18.41 -16.49 4.44
CA GLU A 433 19.80 -15.99 4.37
C GLU A 433 19.90 -14.55 4.85
N ARG A 434 19.00 -13.69 4.36
CA ARG A 434 18.96 -12.28 4.76
C ARG A 434 17.60 -11.66 4.48
N GLY A 435 17.28 -10.58 5.20
CA GLY A 435 16.11 -9.77 4.99
C GLY A 435 16.40 -8.28 5.03
N ARG A 436 15.51 -7.47 4.49
CA ARG A 436 15.57 -6.01 4.57
C ARG A 436 14.18 -5.41 4.57
N CYS A 437 13.90 -4.55 5.55
CA CYS A 437 12.68 -3.76 5.60
C CYS A 437 12.77 -2.55 4.68
N CYS A 438 11.63 -2.12 4.15
CA CYS A 438 11.49 -0.89 3.35
C CYS A 438 10.32 -0.06 3.87
N ASP A 439 10.57 1.20 4.22
CA ASP A 439 9.51 2.11 4.62
C ASP A 439 8.77 2.68 3.40
N MET A 440 7.94 1.83 2.79
CA MET A 440 7.08 2.20 1.67
C MET A 440 6.02 3.25 2.06
N PHE A 441 5.65 3.31 3.35
CA PHE A 441 4.52 4.10 3.85
C PHE A 441 4.89 4.92 5.09
N PRO A 442 5.79 5.93 4.99
CA PRO A 442 6.10 6.85 6.08
C PRO A 442 4.86 7.42 6.77
N GLY A 443 4.92 7.58 8.08
CA GLY A 443 3.81 8.06 8.90
C GLY A 443 2.75 7.03 9.26
N THR A 444 2.82 5.81 8.68
CA THR A 444 1.90 4.69 8.94
C THR A 444 2.61 3.50 9.59
N VAL A 445 1.83 2.56 10.13
CA VAL A 445 2.36 1.30 10.74
C VAL A 445 2.78 0.24 9.72
N HIS A 446 2.57 0.49 8.43
CA HIS A 446 2.87 -0.46 7.37
C HIS A 446 4.36 -0.46 7.02
N VAL A 447 4.88 -1.63 6.71
CA VAL A 447 6.26 -1.86 6.29
C VAL A 447 6.28 -2.95 5.25
N GLU A 448 7.07 -2.75 4.19
CA GLU A 448 7.40 -3.80 3.23
C GLU A 448 8.68 -4.50 3.67
N THR A 449 8.82 -5.77 3.34
CA THR A 449 10.01 -6.54 3.69
C THR A 449 10.37 -7.45 2.52
N ALA A 450 11.62 -7.38 2.06
CA ALA A 450 12.19 -8.35 1.13
C ALA A 450 13.06 -9.35 1.88
N VAL A 451 12.89 -10.64 1.61
CA VAL A 451 13.65 -11.73 2.23
C VAL A 451 14.19 -12.67 1.16
N LEU A 452 15.45 -13.04 1.30
CA LEU A 452 16.11 -14.07 0.50
C LEU A 452 16.11 -15.39 1.26
N LEU A 453 15.56 -16.42 0.64
CA LEU A 453 15.72 -17.81 1.05
C LEU A 453 16.60 -18.54 0.03
N VAL A 454 17.51 -19.35 0.54
CA VAL A 454 18.39 -20.20 -0.28
C VAL A 454 18.16 -21.64 0.11
N ARG A 455 18.12 -22.52 -0.89
CA ARG A 455 17.94 -23.95 -0.65
C ARG A 455 19.17 -24.52 0.05
N ASN A 456 18.95 -25.28 1.13
CA ASN A 456 19.99 -26.14 1.70
C ASN A 456 20.40 -27.19 0.66
N GLY A 457 21.71 -27.35 0.46
CA GLY A 457 22.29 -28.25 -0.52
C GLY A 457 21.96 -29.72 -0.28
#